data_81810ed9b3c5e485be8b371a050e7bbc
#
_entry.id   81810ed9b3c5e485be8b371a050e7bbc
#
_cell.length_a   1.000
_cell.length_b   1.000
_cell.length_c   1.000
_cell.angle_alpha   90.00
_cell.angle_beta   90.00
_cell.angle_gamma   90.00
#
_symmetry.space_group_name_H-M   'P 1'
#
loop_
_entity.id
_entity.type
_entity.pdbx_description
1 polymer ?
#
loop_
_entity_poly.entity_id
_entity_poly.type
_entity_poly.pdbx_seq_one_letter_code
_entity_poly.pdbx_strand_id
1 'polypeptide(L)'
;MLASYPGALDVDAGLLATTIDALSDCFQACVADADADLREQHTADLVKCIRLCLDCADICSATVGITSRQTERDSNVTRLLLEACAAACKVCADECEQHAPYHAHCRVCLEACRRCEQACRQLLAAMK
;
A
#
# COMPACT_ATOMS: atom_id res chain seq x y z
N MET A 1 -14.59 6.51 -11.71
CA MET A 1 -14.37 7.81 -11.07
C MET A 1 -13.38 8.70 -11.84
N LEU A 2 -12.19 8.19 -12.20
CA LEU A 2 -11.22 8.98 -12.96
C LEU A 2 -11.74 9.47 -14.31
N ALA A 3 -12.57 8.66 -14.99
CA ALA A 3 -13.15 9.05 -16.27
C ALA A 3 -14.11 10.25 -16.18
N SER A 4 -14.60 10.56 -14.99
CA SER A 4 -15.48 11.71 -14.74
C SER A 4 -14.75 12.95 -14.25
N TYR A 5 -13.42 12.89 -14.12
CA TYR A 5 -12.63 14.03 -13.69
C TYR A 5 -12.74 15.18 -14.70
N PRO A 6 -13.07 16.40 -14.26
CA PRO A 6 -13.26 17.54 -15.17
C PRO A 6 -11.91 18.16 -15.55
N GLY A 7 -11.24 17.57 -16.50
CA GLY A 7 -9.96 18.06 -16.98
C GLY A 7 -9.02 16.93 -17.37
N ALA A 8 -7.84 17.29 -17.82
CA ALA A 8 -6.80 16.34 -18.19
C ALA A 8 -6.05 15.87 -16.94
N LEU A 9 -5.70 14.60 -16.91
CA LEU A 9 -4.78 14.05 -15.91
C LEU A 9 -3.36 14.18 -16.44
N ASP A 10 -2.40 14.42 -15.53
CA ASP A 10 -0.98 14.55 -15.91
C ASP A 10 -0.25 13.20 -15.85
N VAL A 11 -0.95 12.12 -15.53
CA VAL A 11 -0.45 10.75 -15.61
C VAL A 11 -1.49 9.88 -16.30
N ASP A 12 -1.07 8.72 -16.78
CA ASP A 12 -1.98 7.77 -17.42
C ASP A 12 -3.08 7.35 -16.45
N ALA A 13 -4.34 7.47 -16.88
CA ALA A 13 -5.51 7.16 -16.05
C ALA A 13 -5.53 5.69 -15.62
N GLY A 14 -5.15 4.78 -16.52
CA GLY A 14 -5.09 3.36 -16.20
C GLY A 14 -4.06 3.03 -15.12
N LEU A 15 -2.89 3.65 -15.22
CA LEU A 15 -1.83 3.49 -14.21
C LEU A 15 -2.26 4.06 -12.86
N LEU A 16 -2.89 5.22 -12.87
CA LEU A 16 -3.40 5.84 -11.65
C LEU A 16 -4.46 4.97 -10.98
N ALA A 17 -5.42 4.45 -11.77
CA ALA A 17 -6.47 3.56 -11.26
C ALA A 17 -5.88 2.28 -10.66
N THR A 18 -4.93 1.65 -11.35
CA THR A 18 -4.24 0.46 -10.86
C THR A 18 -3.55 0.73 -9.54
N THR A 19 -2.89 1.88 -9.42
CA THR A 19 -2.19 2.27 -8.19
C THR A 19 -3.17 2.49 -7.03
N ILE A 20 -4.27 3.20 -7.28
CA ILE A 20 -5.30 3.45 -6.26
C ILE A 20 -5.91 2.12 -5.77
N ASP A 21 -6.19 1.21 -6.68
CA ASP A 21 -6.73 -0.12 -6.34
C ASP A 21 -5.72 -0.91 -5.50
N ALA A 22 -4.46 -0.92 -5.89
CA ALA A 22 -3.41 -1.63 -5.15
C ALA A 22 -3.21 -1.05 -3.75
N LEU A 23 -3.26 0.27 -3.62
CA LEU A 23 -3.17 0.96 -2.33
C LEU A 23 -4.34 0.59 -1.41
N SER A 24 -5.57 0.59 -1.96
CA SER A 24 -6.77 0.24 -1.21
C SER A 24 -6.74 -1.21 -0.74
N ASP A 25 -6.35 -2.12 -1.63
CA ASP A 25 -6.22 -3.54 -1.30
C ASP A 25 -5.16 -3.78 -0.23
N CYS A 26 -4.02 -3.09 -0.34
CA CYS A 26 -2.93 -3.21 0.62
C CYS A 26 -3.34 -2.69 1.99
N PHE A 27 -4.02 -1.54 2.04
CA PHE A 27 -4.58 -1.00 3.29
C PHE A 27 -5.44 -2.04 3.98
N GLN A 28 -6.41 -2.60 3.27
CA GLN A 28 -7.36 -3.56 3.84
C GLN A 28 -6.64 -4.83 4.29
N ALA A 29 -5.75 -5.36 3.46
CA ALA A 29 -5.02 -6.59 3.78
C ALA A 29 -4.13 -6.41 5.02
N CYS A 30 -3.44 -5.27 5.14
CA CYS A 30 -2.58 -4.98 6.29
C CYS A 30 -3.37 -4.86 7.59
N VAL A 31 -4.51 -4.18 7.57
CA VAL A 31 -5.38 -4.05 8.74
C VAL A 31 -5.90 -5.42 9.16
N ALA A 32 -6.38 -6.22 8.19
CA ALA A 32 -6.92 -7.54 8.45
C ALA A 32 -5.85 -8.51 8.96
N ASP A 33 -4.64 -8.45 8.41
CA ASP A 33 -3.52 -9.29 8.84
C ASP A 33 -3.09 -8.96 10.27
N ALA A 34 -2.98 -7.67 10.60
CA ALA A 34 -2.66 -7.25 11.96
C ALA A 34 -3.70 -7.76 12.97
N ASP A 35 -4.98 -7.67 12.61
CA ASP A 35 -6.06 -8.20 13.46
C ASP A 35 -5.97 -9.71 13.60
N ALA A 36 -5.73 -10.42 12.50
CA ALA A 36 -5.61 -11.89 12.53
C ALA A 36 -4.41 -12.34 13.37
N ASP A 37 -3.30 -11.61 13.29
CA ASP A 37 -2.11 -11.87 14.10
C ASP A 37 -2.44 -11.85 15.61
N LEU A 38 -3.32 -10.93 16.03
CA LEU A 38 -3.75 -10.81 17.43
C LEU A 38 -4.55 -12.02 17.91
N ARG A 39 -5.12 -12.81 17.00
CA ARG A 39 -5.89 -14.00 17.31
C ARG A 39 -5.03 -15.27 17.35
N GLU A 40 -3.80 -15.22 16.89
CA GLU A 40 -2.90 -16.37 16.88
C GLU A 40 -2.42 -16.72 18.28
N GLN A 41 -2.11 -17.99 18.50
CA GLN A 41 -1.69 -18.49 19.81
C GLN A 41 -0.36 -17.88 20.28
N HIS A 42 0.56 -17.64 19.35
CA HIS A 42 1.89 -17.11 19.65
C HIS A 42 2.02 -15.67 19.15
N THR A 43 1.10 -14.81 19.60
CA THR A 43 1.05 -13.39 19.20
C THR A 43 2.39 -12.68 19.44
N ALA A 44 3.13 -13.07 20.48
CA ALA A 44 4.43 -12.46 20.78
C ALA A 44 5.42 -12.58 19.62
N ASP A 45 5.34 -13.65 18.82
CA ASP A 45 6.20 -13.87 17.67
C ASP A 45 5.81 -12.97 16.48
N LEU A 46 4.65 -12.34 16.54
CA LEU A 46 4.07 -11.55 15.46
C LEU A 46 4.05 -10.04 15.75
N VAL A 47 4.67 -9.60 16.85
CA VAL A 47 4.64 -8.19 17.27
C VAL A 47 5.18 -7.27 16.17
N LYS A 48 6.29 -7.63 15.55
CA LYS A 48 6.88 -6.84 14.48
C LYS A 48 5.98 -6.83 13.23
N CYS A 49 5.38 -7.98 12.91
CA CYS A 49 4.43 -8.09 11.79
C CYS A 49 3.23 -7.16 12.02
N ILE A 50 2.64 -7.19 13.21
CA ILE A 50 1.51 -6.32 13.58
C ILE A 50 1.89 -4.85 13.40
N ARG A 51 3.05 -4.44 13.93
CA ARG A 51 3.49 -3.05 13.84
C ARG A 51 3.67 -2.60 12.40
N LEU A 52 4.37 -3.39 11.60
CA LEU A 52 4.66 -3.03 10.21
C LEU A 52 3.41 -3.05 9.34
N CYS A 53 2.48 -3.97 9.59
CA CYS A 53 1.18 -3.97 8.91
C CYS A 53 0.40 -2.70 9.20
N LEU A 54 0.34 -2.27 10.46
CA LEU A 54 -0.39 -1.05 10.83
C LEU A 54 0.27 0.20 10.25
N ASP A 55 1.60 0.29 10.29
CA ASP A 55 2.32 1.41 9.68
C ASP A 55 2.07 1.46 8.18
N CYS A 56 2.14 0.31 7.50
CA CYS A 56 1.89 0.22 6.07
C CYS A 56 0.45 0.63 5.75
N ALA A 57 -0.52 0.17 6.54
CA ALA A 57 -1.93 0.54 6.36
C ALA A 57 -2.14 2.04 6.46
N ASP A 58 -1.53 2.69 7.45
CA ASP A 58 -1.66 4.13 7.65
C ASP A 58 -1.09 4.91 6.47
N ILE A 59 0.08 4.50 5.98
CA ILE A 59 0.72 5.16 4.83
C ILE A 59 -0.11 4.91 3.56
N CYS A 60 -0.60 3.70 3.34
CA CYS A 60 -1.44 3.38 2.18
C CYS A 60 -2.72 4.22 2.19
N SER A 61 -3.37 4.37 3.35
CA SER A 61 -4.58 5.18 3.50
C SER A 61 -4.33 6.63 3.13
N ALA A 62 -3.26 7.23 3.64
CA ALA A 62 -2.89 8.60 3.31
C ALA A 62 -2.59 8.72 1.80
N THR A 63 -1.91 7.75 1.25
CA THR A 63 -1.50 7.76 -0.17
C THR A 63 -2.72 7.65 -1.08
N VAL A 64 -3.70 6.81 -0.75
CA VAL A 64 -4.97 6.74 -1.51
C VAL A 64 -5.64 8.11 -1.55
N GLY A 65 -5.75 8.77 -0.40
CA GLY A 65 -6.39 10.08 -0.32
C GLY A 65 -5.71 11.11 -1.21
N ILE A 66 -4.38 11.17 -1.13
CA ILE A 66 -3.60 12.17 -1.86
C ILE A 66 -3.58 11.87 -3.37
N THR A 67 -3.37 10.60 -3.75
CA THR A 67 -3.35 10.23 -5.18
C THR A 67 -4.72 10.31 -5.84
N SER A 68 -5.79 10.26 -5.06
CA SER A 68 -7.16 10.42 -5.58
C SER A 68 -7.51 11.87 -5.92
N ARG A 69 -6.78 12.84 -5.34
CA ARG A 69 -7.00 14.26 -5.59
C ARG A 69 -6.00 14.77 -6.62
N GLN A 70 -6.50 15.23 -7.75
CA GLN A 70 -5.66 15.64 -8.88
C GLN A 70 -5.59 17.15 -9.08
N THR A 71 -6.56 17.91 -8.55
CA THR A 71 -6.62 19.35 -8.74
C THR A 71 -5.56 20.06 -7.88
N GLU A 72 -4.66 20.82 -8.55
CA GLU A 72 -3.62 21.62 -7.88
C GLU A 72 -2.74 20.78 -6.94
N ARG A 73 -2.48 19.52 -7.32
CA ARG A 73 -1.66 18.67 -6.45
C ARG A 73 -0.19 19.13 -6.47
N ASP A 74 0.46 18.98 -5.34
CA ASP A 74 1.90 19.21 -5.24
C ASP A 74 2.65 17.92 -5.63
N SER A 75 3.40 17.99 -6.72
CA SER A 75 4.12 16.82 -7.25
C SER A 75 5.20 16.31 -6.31
N ASN A 76 5.84 17.21 -5.56
CA ASN A 76 6.90 16.81 -4.63
C ASN A 76 6.33 16.05 -3.44
N VAL A 77 5.23 16.54 -2.86
CA VAL A 77 4.56 15.85 -1.75
C VAL A 77 4.09 14.45 -2.21
N THR A 78 3.46 14.38 -3.38
CA THR A 78 2.98 13.10 -3.94
C THR A 78 4.15 12.14 -4.14
N ARG A 79 5.27 12.61 -4.69
CA ARG A 79 6.45 11.78 -4.92
C ARG A 79 7.02 11.23 -3.62
N LEU A 80 7.21 12.08 -2.64
CA LEU A 80 7.77 11.68 -1.34
C LEU A 80 6.86 10.68 -0.64
N LEU A 81 5.54 10.87 -0.73
CA LEU A 81 4.60 9.93 -0.12
C LEU A 81 4.60 8.58 -0.83
N LEU A 82 4.67 8.57 -2.16
CA LEU A 82 4.77 7.32 -2.91
C LEU A 82 6.07 6.58 -2.60
N GLU A 83 7.18 7.30 -2.43
CA GLU A 83 8.45 6.70 -2.01
C GLU A 83 8.34 6.07 -0.62
N ALA A 84 7.75 6.79 0.32
CA ALA A 84 7.51 6.27 1.67
C ALA A 84 6.59 5.05 1.64
N CYS A 85 5.55 5.09 0.83
CA CYS A 85 4.60 3.99 0.69
C CYS A 85 5.28 2.74 0.11
N ALA A 86 6.07 2.91 -0.94
CA ALA A 86 6.83 1.79 -1.53
C ALA A 86 7.77 1.17 -0.50
N ALA A 87 8.45 1.99 0.29
CA ALA A 87 9.35 1.51 1.35
C ALA A 87 8.59 0.74 2.43
N ALA A 88 7.45 1.27 2.88
CA ALA A 88 6.62 0.62 3.90
C ALA A 88 6.07 -0.72 3.40
N CYS A 89 5.61 -0.77 2.14
CA CYS A 89 5.13 -2.00 1.54
C CYS A 89 6.23 -3.06 1.45
N LYS A 90 7.44 -2.65 1.08
CA LYS A 90 8.58 -3.57 1.00
C LYS A 90 8.91 -4.16 2.36
N VAL A 91 9.03 -3.33 3.38
CA VAL A 91 9.38 -3.76 4.74
C VAL A 91 8.30 -4.67 5.30
N CYS A 92 7.02 -4.32 5.11
CA CYS A 92 5.90 -5.13 5.56
C CYS A 92 5.87 -6.48 4.84
N ALA A 93 6.07 -6.48 3.52
CA ALA A 93 6.11 -7.72 2.73
C ALA A 93 7.26 -8.62 3.19
N ASP A 94 8.44 -8.07 3.42
CA ASP A 94 9.60 -8.85 3.87
C ASP A 94 9.32 -9.52 5.22
N GLU A 95 8.65 -8.83 6.13
CA GLU A 95 8.26 -9.40 7.43
C GLU A 95 7.18 -10.48 7.25
N CYS A 96 6.13 -10.20 6.47
CA CYS A 96 5.06 -11.16 6.20
C CYS A 96 5.57 -12.43 5.54
N GLU A 97 6.60 -12.33 4.71
CA GLU A 97 7.21 -13.49 4.03
C GLU A 97 7.72 -14.52 5.03
N GLN A 98 8.25 -14.08 6.18
CA GLN A 98 8.74 -14.98 7.22
C GLN A 98 7.63 -15.78 7.87
N HIS A 99 6.40 -15.25 7.89
CA HIS A 99 5.25 -15.86 8.56
C HIS A 99 4.29 -16.55 7.59
N ALA A 100 4.39 -16.26 6.30
CA ALA A 100 3.50 -16.79 5.27
C ALA A 100 3.43 -18.34 5.23
N PRO A 101 4.55 -19.07 5.48
CA PRO A 101 4.47 -20.54 5.51
C PRO A 101 3.57 -21.08 6.63
N TYR A 102 3.35 -20.30 7.68
CA TYR A 102 2.61 -20.75 8.88
C TYR A 102 1.22 -20.12 8.99
N HIS A 103 0.99 -18.98 8.33
CA HIS A 103 -0.23 -18.20 8.45
C HIS A 103 -0.70 -17.72 7.08
N ALA A 104 -1.86 -18.24 6.65
CA ALA A 104 -2.42 -17.86 5.34
C ALA A 104 -2.70 -16.37 5.23
N HIS A 105 -3.13 -15.70 6.32
CA HIS A 105 -3.39 -14.26 6.31
C HIS A 105 -2.11 -13.44 6.07
N CYS A 106 -0.96 -13.92 6.54
CA CYS A 106 0.32 -13.28 6.26
C CYS A 106 0.70 -13.40 4.78
N ARG A 107 0.34 -14.51 4.14
CA ARG A 107 0.55 -14.68 2.69
C ARG A 107 -0.30 -13.71 1.89
N VAL A 108 -1.57 -13.53 2.26
CA VAL A 108 -2.46 -12.58 1.59
C VAL A 108 -1.89 -11.16 1.71
N CYS A 109 -1.43 -10.79 2.90
CA CYS A 109 -0.81 -9.49 3.13
C CYS A 109 0.49 -9.32 2.33
N LEU A 110 1.34 -10.35 2.32
CA LEU A 110 2.57 -10.37 1.52
C LEU A 110 2.29 -10.04 0.05
N GLU A 111 1.34 -10.73 -0.55
CA GLU A 111 1.00 -10.54 -1.96
C GLU A 111 0.45 -9.14 -2.22
N ALA A 112 -0.42 -8.63 -1.35
CA ALA A 112 -0.98 -7.30 -1.48
C ALA A 112 0.12 -6.23 -1.35
N CYS A 113 1.04 -6.38 -0.42
CA CYS A 113 2.16 -5.45 -0.22
C CYS A 113 3.10 -5.44 -1.43
N ARG A 114 3.40 -6.62 -2.01
CA ARG A 114 4.25 -6.68 -3.22
C ARG A 114 3.60 -5.98 -4.41
N ARG A 115 2.30 -6.19 -4.62
CA ARG A 115 1.56 -5.49 -5.68
C ARG A 115 1.56 -3.99 -5.47
N CYS A 116 1.36 -3.55 -4.23
CA CYS A 116 1.31 -2.13 -3.89
C CYS A 116 2.68 -1.46 -4.08
N GLU A 117 3.74 -2.11 -3.63
CA GLU A 117 5.11 -1.62 -3.85
C GLU A 117 5.37 -1.41 -5.35
N GLN A 118 5.06 -2.42 -6.15
CA GLN A 118 5.27 -2.36 -7.60
C GLN A 118 4.45 -1.23 -8.23
N ALA A 119 3.19 -1.09 -7.86
CA ALA A 119 2.32 -0.04 -8.39
C ALA A 119 2.84 1.36 -8.04
N CYS A 120 3.27 1.57 -6.80
CA CYS A 120 3.85 2.84 -6.37
C CYS A 120 5.12 3.17 -7.16
N ARG A 121 5.99 2.20 -7.37
CA ARG A 121 7.23 2.41 -8.13
C ARG A 121 6.95 2.71 -9.60
N GLN A 122 5.96 2.06 -10.19
CA GLN A 122 5.56 2.33 -11.57
C GLN A 122 4.98 3.74 -11.72
N LEU A 123 4.16 4.18 -10.77
CA LEU A 123 3.62 5.54 -10.79
C LEU A 123 4.74 6.58 -10.62
N LEU A 124 5.66 6.33 -9.70
CA LEU A 124 6.85 7.19 -9.52
C LEU A 124 7.65 7.32 -10.81
N ALA A 125 7.88 6.21 -11.51
CA ALA A 125 8.63 6.21 -12.76
C ALA A 125 7.92 7.00 -13.88
N ALA A 126 6.60 7.10 -13.83
CA ALA A 126 5.81 7.86 -14.79
C ALA A 126 5.73 9.35 -14.44
N MET A 127 6.05 9.74 -13.23
CA MET A 127 6.07 11.15 -12.79
C MET A 127 7.38 11.80 -13.21
N LYS A 128 7.28 12.98 -13.76
CA LYS A 128 8.45 13.73 -14.25
C LYS A 128 8.59 15.06 -13.54
#